data_bed8706ee22658452b6a7595e39d89e0
#
_entry.id   bed8706ee22658452b6a7595e39d89e0
#
_cell.length_a   1.000
_cell.length_b   1.000
_cell.length_c   1.000
_cell.angle_alpha   90.00
_cell.angle_beta   90.00
_cell.angle_gamma   90.00
#
_symmetry.space_group_name_H-M   'P 1'
#
loop_
_entity.id
_entity.type
_entity.pdbx_description
1 polymer ?
#
loop_
_entity_poly.entity_id
_entity_poly.type
_entity_poly.pdbx_seq_one_letter_code
_entity_poly.pdbx_strand_id
1 'polypeptide(L)'
;MGQGYSIKCADCGYGLTVQEGVGMMYSPDAVFYGRCDDPSQNWSIAFPDGYCENDKPLLLELVKSKKIKEKAFKLLANGATPGKYGHELYFCPKCMRFSNRFYFKLKSPDETYEPDYRCSHCRATLLRVRIKFGKDGSAVIVGNRRKIKWRCPECKGENLDYGDEIIYWD
;
A
#
# COMPACT_ATOMS: atom_id res chain seq x y z
N MET A 1 2.13 7.59 -12.96
CA MET A 1 1.17 6.56 -13.43
C MET A 1 1.29 5.33 -12.55
N GLY A 2 0.17 4.86 -12.01
CA GLY A 2 0.07 3.58 -11.31
C GLY A 2 -0.12 2.44 -12.32
N GLN A 3 0.32 1.24 -11.95
CA GLN A 3 0.14 0.03 -12.75
C GLN A 3 -0.70 -0.97 -11.97
N GLY A 4 -1.64 -1.61 -12.65
CA GLY A 4 -2.42 -2.71 -12.13
C GLY A 4 -2.12 -3.98 -12.93
N TYR A 5 -2.01 -5.10 -12.24
CA TYR A 5 -1.87 -6.40 -12.87
C TYR A 5 -2.53 -7.47 -11.98
N SER A 6 -2.89 -8.58 -12.57
CA SER A 6 -3.40 -9.71 -11.81
C SER A 6 -2.31 -10.75 -11.56
N ILE A 7 -2.39 -11.40 -10.41
CA ILE A 7 -1.63 -12.61 -10.08
C ILE A 7 -2.61 -13.70 -9.73
N LYS A 8 -2.38 -14.90 -10.20
CA LYS A 8 -3.27 -16.05 -9.96
C LYS A 8 -2.48 -17.34 -9.73
N CYS A 9 -3.08 -18.24 -9.00
CA CYS A 9 -2.61 -19.62 -8.95
C CYS A 9 -3.03 -20.32 -10.23
N ALA A 10 -2.08 -20.87 -11.00
CA ALA A 10 -2.38 -21.59 -12.23
C ALA A 10 -3.20 -22.87 -11.99
N ASP A 11 -3.07 -23.46 -10.78
CA ASP A 11 -3.72 -24.72 -10.45
C ASP A 11 -5.21 -24.57 -10.08
N CYS A 12 -5.63 -23.46 -9.47
CA CYS A 12 -7.01 -23.28 -8.96
C CYS A 12 -7.64 -21.93 -9.24
N GLY A 13 -6.92 -20.99 -9.86
CA GLY A 13 -7.43 -19.65 -10.18
C GLY A 13 -7.51 -18.68 -8.99
N TYR A 14 -7.11 -19.08 -7.78
CA TYR A 14 -7.01 -18.15 -6.66
C TYR A 14 -6.11 -16.97 -7.02
N GLY A 15 -6.60 -15.74 -6.96
CA GLY A 15 -5.83 -14.59 -7.42
C GLY A 15 -6.19 -13.28 -6.75
N LEU A 16 -5.48 -12.24 -7.15
CA LEU A 16 -5.63 -10.87 -6.69
C LEU A 16 -5.23 -9.92 -7.81
N THR A 17 -6.01 -8.85 -8.00
CA THR A 17 -5.56 -7.69 -8.77
C THR A 17 -4.65 -6.85 -7.88
N VAL A 18 -3.43 -6.64 -8.33
CA VAL A 18 -2.42 -5.84 -7.65
C VAL A 18 -2.40 -4.45 -8.26
N GLN A 19 -2.37 -3.45 -7.41
CA GLN A 19 -2.11 -2.07 -7.80
C GLN A 19 -0.73 -1.69 -7.25
N GLU A 20 0.12 -1.14 -8.08
CA GLU A 20 1.45 -0.64 -7.70
C GLU A 20 1.65 0.79 -8.18
N GLY A 21 2.35 1.58 -7.36
CA GLY A 21 2.68 2.96 -7.69
C GLY A 21 1.65 3.98 -7.25
N VAL A 22 1.63 5.10 -7.95
CA VAL A 22 0.86 6.31 -7.60
C VAL A 22 0.14 6.78 -8.85
N GLY A 23 -1.19 6.96 -8.78
CA GLY A 23 -1.97 7.63 -9.82
C GLY A 23 -1.67 9.14 -9.87
N MET A 24 -2.01 9.80 -10.98
CA MET A 24 -1.78 11.24 -11.16
C MET A 24 -2.53 12.08 -10.13
N MET A 25 -3.68 11.61 -9.67
CA MET A 25 -4.49 12.26 -8.63
C MET A 25 -3.86 12.21 -7.23
N TYR A 26 -2.80 11.45 -7.04
CA TYR A 26 -2.15 11.22 -5.75
C TYR A 26 -0.93 12.13 -5.55
N SER A 27 -1.11 13.43 -5.72
CA SER A 27 -0.07 14.38 -5.32
C SER A 27 0.16 14.30 -3.79
N PRO A 28 1.34 14.66 -3.27
CA PRO A 28 1.58 14.71 -1.82
C PRO A 28 0.53 15.54 -1.08
N ASP A 29 0.15 16.68 -1.65
CA ASP A 29 -0.85 17.57 -1.05
C ASP A 29 -2.23 16.92 -0.99
N ALA A 30 -2.67 16.27 -2.06
CA ALA A 30 -3.95 15.57 -2.07
C ALA A 30 -3.97 14.37 -1.11
N VAL A 31 -2.85 13.64 -1.03
CA VAL A 31 -2.78 12.43 -0.19
C VAL A 31 -2.70 12.76 1.29
N PHE A 32 -1.85 13.69 1.70
CA PHE A 32 -1.51 13.89 3.10
C PHE A 32 -2.18 15.12 3.71
N TYR A 33 -2.51 16.14 2.91
CA TYR A 33 -3.00 17.41 3.41
C TYR A 33 -4.40 17.78 2.91
N GLY A 34 -4.96 17.03 1.96
CA GLY A 34 -6.19 17.40 1.28
C GLY A 34 -5.97 18.62 0.35
N ARG A 35 -6.91 18.87 -0.52
CA ARG A 35 -6.94 20.09 -1.32
C ARG A 35 -7.72 21.14 -0.54
N CYS A 36 -7.09 22.23 -0.20
CA CYS A 36 -7.78 23.41 0.32
C CYS A 36 -7.44 24.59 -0.60
N ASP A 37 -8.43 25.29 -1.08
CA ASP A 37 -8.24 26.48 -1.91
C ASP A 37 -7.58 27.62 -1.12
N ASP A 38 -7.65 27.54 0.21
CA ASP A 38 -6.96 28.47 1.12
C ASP A 38 -5.67 27.82 1.66
N PRO A 39 -4.47 28.23 1.16
CA PRO A 39 -3.20 27.71 1.64
C PRO A 39 -2.97 27.89 3.14
N SER A 40 -3.63 28.87 3.77
CA SER A 40 -3.50 29.10 5.21
C SER A 40 -4.19 28.03 6.06
N GLN A 41 -5.12 27.28 5.48
CA GLN A 41 -5.86 26.20 6.14
C GLN A 41 -5.23 24.82 5.96
N ASN A 42 -4.28 24.67 5.05
CA ASN A 42 -3.66 23.38 4.75
C ASN A 42 -2.91 22.74 5.92
N TRP A 43 -2.46 23.51 6.87
CA TRP A 43 -1.76 23.00 8.06
C TRP A 43 -2.72 22.63 9.22
N SER A 44 -3.97 23.10 9.20
CA SER A 44 -4.97 22.75 10.21
C SER A 44 -5.53 21.32 10.06
N ILE A 45 -5.13 20.61 9.03
CA ILE A 45 -5.52 19.25 8.68
C ILE A 45 -5.18 18.18 9.75
N ALA A 46 -4.29 18.52 10.66
CA ALA A 46 -3.94 17.65 11.79
C ALA A 46 -5.07 17.46 12.81
N PHE A 47 -6.11 18.28 12.74
CA PHE A 47 -7.22 18.26 13.67
C PHE A 47 -8.54 17.93 12.97
N PRO A 48 -9.34 17.00 13.53
CA PRO A 48 -10.58 16.52 12.91
C PRO A 48 -11.59 17.63 12.53
N ASP A 49 -11.54 18.75 13.23
CA ASP A 49 -12.48 19.86 13.07
C ASP A 49 -12.03 20.90 12.03
N GLY A 50 -10.86 20.71 11.41
CA GLY A 50 -10.23 21.66 10.48
C GLY A 50 -10.29 21.28 9.00
N TYR A 51 -11.04 20.26 8.62
CA TYR A 51 -11.17 19.87 7.22
C TYR A 51 -12.13 20.81 6.47
N CYS A 52 -11.72 21.29 5.31
CA CYS A 52 -12.68 21.74 4.32
C CYS A 52 -13.55 20.53 3.93
N GLU A 53 -14.86 20.62 4.03
CA GLU A 53 -15.79 19.50 3.83
C GLU A 53 -15.61 18.76 2.50
N ASN A 54 -15.04 19.40 1.49
CA ASN A 54 -14.86 18.88 0.15
C ASN A 54 -13.43 18.35 -0.15
N ASP A 55 -12.44 18.59 0.73
CA ASP A 55 -11.02 18.31 0.44
C ASP A 55 -10.35 17.50 1.54
N LYS A 56 -10.89 16.33 1.83
CA LYS A 56 -10.29 15.41 2.82
C LYS A 56 -9.03 14.77 2.26
N PRO A 57 -7.95 14.63 3.08
CA PRO A 57 -6.78 13.88 2.67
C PRO A 57 -7.14 12.48 2.20
N LEU A 58 -6.70 12.11 1.00
CA LEU A 58 -6.95 10.78 0.43
C LEU A 58 -6.42 9.65 1.33
N LEU A 59 -5.45 9.92 2.18
CA LEU A 59 -4.95 8.98 3.17
C LEU A 59 -6.04 8.41 4.08
N LEU A 60 -7.12 9.18 4.33
CA LEU A 60 -8.27 8.72 5.12
C LEU A 60 -9.01 7.54 4.47
N GLU A 61 -9.03 7.50 3.14
CA GLU A 61 -9.68 6.44 2.36
C GLU A 61 -8.73 5.30 2.03
N LEU A 62 -7.49 5.65 1.66
CA LEU A 62 -6.45 4.71 1.26
C LEU A 62 -5.99 3.81 2.40
N VAL A 63 -6.03 4.29 3.63
CA VAL A 63 -5.62 3.54 4.82
C VAL A 63 -6.82 3.19 5.69
N LYS A 64 -7.18 1.91 5.76
CA LYS A 64 -8.32 1.44 6.56
C LYS A 64 -8.07 1.41 8.08
N SER A 65 -6.81 1.30 8.51
CA SER A 65 -6.45 1.20 9.92
C SER A 65 -6.50 2.54 10.63
N LYS A 66 -7.43 2.68 11.58
CA LYS A 66 -7.56 3.87 12.44
C LYS A 66 -6.25 4.24 13.14
N LYS A 67 -5.59 3.25 13.77
CA LYS A 67 -4.31 3.44 14.48
C LYS A 67 -3.19 3.99 13.57
N ILE A 68 -3.11 3.50 12.32
CA ILE A 68 -2.11 3.98 11.35
C ILE A 68 -2.42 5.42 10.94
N LYS A 69 -3.69 5.73 10.68
CA LYS A 69 -4.13 7.10 10.34
C LYS A 69 -3.82 8.08 11.45
N GLU A 70 -4.25 7.79 12.67
CA GLU A 70 -4.01 8.65 13.84
C GLU A 70 -2.51 8.93 14.04
N LYS A 71 -1.66 7.89 13.94
CA LYS A 71 -0.22 8.09 14.05
C LYS A 71 0.33 8.95 12.91
N ALA A 72 -0.11 8.71 11.67
CA ALA A 72 0.33 9.47 10.51
C ALA A 72 -0.02 10.97 10.65
N PHE A 73 -1.28 11.29 10.97
CA PHE A 73 -1.70 12.67 11.12
C PHE A 73 -1.05 13.38 12.32
N LYS A 74 -0.83 12.66 13.42
CA LYS A 74 -0.06 13.20 14.55
C LYS A 74 1.37 13.59 14.13
N LEU A 75 2.02 12.77 13.32
CA LEU A 75 3.37 13.06 12.82
C LEU A 75 3.38 14.24 11.85
N LEU A 76 2.41 14.30 10.92
CA LEU A 76 2.26 15.42 10.01
C LEU A 76 2.02 16.74 10.76
N ALA A 77 1.17 16.71 11.78
CA ALA A 77 0.95 17.87 12.67
C ALA A 77 2.21 18.34 13.38
N ASN A 78 3.11 17.42 13.69
CA ASN A 78 4.40 17.72 14.31
C ASN A 78 5.52 18.01 13.28
N GLY A 79 5.15 18.35 12.04
CA GLY A 79 6.09 18.79 11.01
C GLY A 79 6.80 17.64 10.26
N ALA A 80 6.33 16.39 10.37
CA ALA A 80 6.87 15.34 9.55
C ALA A 80 6.54 15.55 8.06
N THR A 81 7.48 15.26 7.19
CA THR A 81 7.35 15.42 5.75
C THR A 81 7.09 14.08 5.05
N PRO A 82 6.18 14.04 4.06
CA PRO A 82 5.97 12.87 3.24
C PRO A 82 7.22 12.53 2.42
N GLY A 83 7.57 11.22 2.42
CA GLY A 83 8.59 10.67 1.53
C GLY A 83 7.96 9.80 0.45
N LYS A 84 8.54 8.61 0.22
CA LYS A 84 7.97 7.65 -0.74
C LYS A 84 6.58 7.18 -0.27
N TYR A 85 5.63 7.11 -1.19
CA TYR A 85 4.28 6.57 -0.96
C TYR A 85 3.74 5.92 -2.24
N GLY A 86 2.63 5.17 -2.12
CA GLY A 86 1.94 4.54 -3.23
C GLY A 86 1.32 3.19 -2.85
N HIS A 87 0.59 2.62 -3.78
CA HIS A 87 0.11 1.25 -3.62
C HIS A 87 1.28 0.27 -3.74
N GLU A 88 1.33 -0.69 -2.84
CA GLU A 88 2.37 -1.71 -2.80
C GLU A 88 1.76 -3.07 -2.45
N LEU A 89 2.41 -4.13 -2.96
CA LEU A 89 2.03 -5.49 -2.67
C LEU A 89 2.58 -5.94 -1.33
N TYR A 90 1.69 -6.53 -0.53
CA TYR A 90 2.04 -7.13 0.76
C TYR A 90 1.70 -8.61 0.77
N PHE A 91 2.45 -9.36 1.55
CA PHE A 91 2.35 -10.80 1.68
C PHE A 91 2.30 -11.21 3.16
N CYS A 92 1.41 -12.12 3.49
CA CYS A 92 1.35 -12.74 4.80
C CYS A 92 2.15 -14.04 4.83
N PRO A 93 3.27 -14.13 5.56
CA PRO A 93 4.07 -15.36 5.59
C PRO A 93 3.40 -16.52 6.34
N LYS A 94 2.37 -16.23 7.15
CA LYS A 94 1.65 -17.25 7.92
C LYS A 94 0.54 -17.93 7.12
N CYS A 95 -0.29 -17.18 6.40
CA CYS A 95 -1.41 -17.73 5.65
C CYS A 95 -1.21 -17.66 4.12
N MET A 96 -0.03 -17.27 3.67
CA MET A 96 0.38 -17.24 2.26
C MET A 96 -0.48 -16.36 1.35
N ARG A 97 -1.26 -15.42 1.93
CA ARG A 97 -2.16 -14.52 1.20
C ARG A 97 -1.46 -13.22 0.84
N PHE A 98 -1.72 -12.76 -0.36
CA PHE A 98 -1.36 -11.42 -0.79
C PHE A 98 -2.42 -10.40 -0.38
N SER A 99 -2.01 -9.14 -0.26
CA SER A 99 -2.92 -8.01 -0.11
C SER A 99 -2.29 -6.74 -0.66
N ASN A 100 -3.10 -5.92 -1.29
CA ASN A 100 -2.69 -4.59 -1.72
C ASN A 100 -2.90 -3.61 -0.57
N ARG A 101 -1.92 -2.74 -0.31
CA ARG A 101 -1.98 -1.70 0.75
C ARG A 101 -1.33 -0.42 0.26
N PHE A 102 -1.79 0.69 0.79
CA PHE A 102 -1.15 1.97 0.54
C PHE A 102 0.04 2.15 1.48
N TYR A 103 1.23 2.12 0.92
CA TYR A 103 2.49 2.37 1.62
C TYR A 103 2.76 3.87 1.65
N PHE A 104 3.32 4.35 2.75
CA PHE A 104 3.87 5.70 2.83
C PHE A 104 4.98 5.75 3.87
N LYS A 105 5.83 6.76 3.70
CA LYS A 105 6.94 7.04 4.61
C LYS A 105 6.84 8.49 5.06
N LEU A 106 6.86 8.72 6.36
CA LEU A 106 6.95 10.04 6.95
C LEU A 106 8.30 10.20 7.63
N LYS A 107 8.92 11.36 7.43
CA LYS A 107 10.21 11.70 8.02
C LYS A 107 10.04 12.90 8.94
N SER A 108 10.43 12.77 10.18
CA SER A 108 10.64 13.85 11.14
C SER A 108 12.12 13.89 11.55
N PRO A 109 12.58 14.96 12.27
CA PRO A 109 13.95 14.99 12.77
C PRO A 109 14.31 13.78 13.62
N ASP A 110 13.37 13.28 14.42
CA ASP A 110 13.60 12.26 15.43
C ASP A 110 13.30 10.84 14.96
N GLU A 111 12.36 10.68 14.03
CA GLU A 111 11.95 9.36 13.57
C GLU A 111 11.57 9.30 12.09
N THR A 112 11.71 8.09 11.55
CA THR A 112 11.12 7.73 10.26
C THR A 112 10.00 6.73 10.51
N TYR A 113 8.78 7.05 10.05
CA TYR A 113 7.63 6.20 10.21
C TYR A 113 7.23 5.54 8.88
N GLU A 114 7.02 4.24 8.94
CA GLU A 114 6.39 3.44 7.88
C GLU A 114 5.25 2.62 8.49
N PRO A 115 4.09 2.44 7.79
CA PRO A 115 2.97 1.70 8.34
C PRO A 115 3.27 0.20 8.52
N ASP A 116 3.00 -0.32 9.72
CA ASP A 116 3.09 -1.75 10.03
C ASP A 116 1.71 -2.39 9.85
N TYR A 117 1.49 -3.00 8.70
CA TYR A 117 0.22 -3.63 8.38
C TYR A 117 0.12 -5.05 8.95
N ARG A 118 -1.06 -5.37 9.44
CA ARG A 118 -1.41 -6.71 9.93
C ARG A 118 -2.34 -7.42 8.95
N CYS A 119 -2.13 -8.72 8.81
CA CYS A 119 -3.01 -9.57 8.01
C CYS A 119 -4.44 -9.55 8.59
N SER A 120 -5.43 -9.31 7.73
CA SER A 120 -6.84 -9.31 8.14
C SER A 120 -7.33 -10.69 8.58
N HIS A 121 -6.70 -11.76 8.10
CA HIS A 121 -7.11 -13.14 8.39
C HIS A 121 -6.45 -13.71 9.66
N CYS A 122 -5.13 -13.57 9.82
CA CYS A 122 -4.39 -14.20 10.91
C CYS A 122 -3.64 -13.24 11.84
N ARG A 123 -3.75 -11.94 11.63
CA ARG A 123 -3.12 -10.87 12.40
C ARG A 123 -1.58 -10.85 12.39
N ALA A 124 -0.93 -11.73 11.65
CA ALA A 124 0.51 -11.68 11.47
C ALA A 124 0.93 -10.40 10.73
N THR A 125 2.15 -9.93 10.99
CA THR A 125 2.74 -8.80 10.29
C THR A 125 2.86 -9.12 8.81
N LEU A 126 2.43 -8.19 7.96
CA LEU A 126 2.57 -8.30 6.53
C LEU A 126 3.97 -7.87 6.09
N LEU A 127 4.53 -8.58 5.15
CA LEU A 127 5.79 -8.23 4.51
C LEU A 127 5.51 -7.47 3.22
N ARG A 128 6.16 -6.33 2.99
CA ARG A 128 6.15 -5.68 1.69
C ARG A 128 7.01 -6.50 0.74
N VAL A 129 6.44 -6.89 -0.40
CA VAL A 129 7.07 -7.79 -1.35
C VAL A 129 6.98 -7.26 -2.77
N ARG A 130 7.80 -7.83 -3.65
CA ARG A 130 7.73 -7.69 -5.10
C ARG A 130 7.72 -9.08 -5.72
N ILE A 131 6.99 -9.24 -6.81
CA ILE A 131 7.04 -10.45 -7.61
C ILE A 131 7.94 -10.15 -8.81
N LYS A 132 8.89 -11.05 -9.05
CA LYS A 132 9.73 -11.05 -10.24
C LYS A 132 9.38 -12.27 -11.06
N PHE A 133 9.03 -12.06 -12.31
CA PHE A 133 8.78 -13.15 -13.24
C PHE A 133 10.06 -13.41 -14.05
N GLY A 134 10.46 -14.66 -14.10
CA GLY A 134 11.56 -15.13 -14.95
C GLY A 134 11.15 -15.18 -16.42
N LYS A 135 12.13 -15.28 -17.32
CA LYS A 135 11.87 -15.45 -18.75
C LYS A 135 11.15 -16.78 -19.08
N ASP A 136 11.26 -17.72 -18.18
CA ASP A 136 10.62 -19.04 -18.21
C ASP A 136 9.20 -19.06 -17.60
N GLY A 137 8.67 -17.89 -17.25
CA GLY A 137 7.37 -17.74 -16.57
C GLY A 137 7.40 -18.03 -15.07
N SER A 138 8.54 -18.42 -14.49
CA SER A 138 8.62 -18.67 -13.06
C SER A 138 8.45 -17.39 -12.25
N ALA A 139 7.64 -17.45 -11.19
CA ALA A 139 7.42 -16.31 -10.29
C ALA A 139 8.27 -16.45 -9.03
N VAL A 140 8.98 -15.38 -8.67
CA VAL A 140 9.78 -15.31 -7.45
C VAL A 140 9.31 -14.14 -6.60
N ILE A 141 8.82 -14.42 -5.39
CA ILE A 141 8.47 -13.40 -4.42
C ILE A 141 9.73 -12.98 -3.68
N VAL A 142 9.97 -11.68 -3.64
CA VAL A 142 11.12 -11.10 -2.93
C VAL A 142 10.61 -10.13 -1.87
N GLY A 143 10.90 -10.42 -0.60
CA GLY A 143 10.61 -9.55 0.54
C GLY A 143 11.80 -9.49 1.47
N ASN A 144 12.11 -8.31 2.04
CA ASN A 144 13.25 -8.08 2.92
C ASN A 144 14.57 -8.64 2.35
N ARG A 145 14.81 -8.47 1.04
CA ARG A 145 15.97 -9.00 0.28
C ARG A 145 16.09 -10.53 0.25
N ARG A 146 15.03 -11.27 0.63
CA ARG A 146 15.01 -12.74 0.61
C ARG A 146 13.98 -13.23 -0.40
N LYS A 147 14.27 -14.35 -1.03
CA LYS A 147 13.29 -15.09 -1.82
C LYS A 147 12.32 -15.79 -0.87
N ILE A 148 11.04 -15.70 -1.18
CA ILE A 148 9.97 -16.31 -0.38
C ILE A 148 9.32 -17.38 -1.25
N LYS A 149 9.25 -18.59 -0.72
CA LYS A 149 8.50 -19.67 -1.35
C LYS A 149 7.03 -19.46 -1.07
N TRP A 150 6.25 -19.34 -2.13
CA TRP A 150 4.80 -19.20 -2.02
C TRP A 150 4.12 -20.56 -2.17
N ARG A 151 3.01 -20.71 -1.46
CA ARG A 151 2.05 -21.78 -1.66
C ARG A 151 0.65 -21.20 -1.69
N CYS A 152 -0.14 -21.65 -2.63
CA CYS A 152 -1.52 -21.20 -2.73
C CYS A 152 -2.28 -21.45 -1.41
N PRO A 153 -2.94 -20.45 -0.83
CA PRO A 153 -3.69 -20.63 0.41
C PRO A 153 -4.87 -21.59 0.25
N GLU A 154 -5.38 -21.76 -0.96
CA GLU A 154 -6.52 -22.62 -1.27
C GLU A 154 -6.09 -24.05 -1.61
N CYS A 155 -5.35 -24.26 -2.71
CA CYS A 155 -5.02 -25.59 -3.21
C CYS A 155 -3.64 -26.12 -2.78
N LYS A 156 -2.80 -25.29 -2.12
CA LYS A 156 -1.41 -25.59 -1.75
C LYS A 156 -0.43 -25.76 -2.92
N GLY A 157 -0.87 -25.56 -4.17
CA GLY A 157 0.01 -25.51 -5.33
C GLY A 157 1.03 -24.38 -5.26
N GLU A 158 2.11 -24.50 -6.01
CA GLU A 158 3.22 -23.54 -5.99
C GLU A 158 3.32 -22.72 -7.28
N ASN A 159 2.39 -22.93 -8.23
CA ASN A 159 2.37 -22.30 -9.53
C ASN A 159 1.68 -20.94 -9.47
N LEU A 160 2.46 -19.89 -9.24
CA LEU A 160 1.99 -18.51 -9.31
C LEU A 160 2.21 -17.98 -10.73
N ASP A 161 1.15 -17.51 -11.34
CA ASP A 161 1.15 -17.00 -12.70
C ASP A 161 0.78 -15.51 -12.75
N TYR A 162 1.16 -14.87 -13.82
CA TYR A 162 0.84 -13.50 -14.14
C TYR A 162 -0.45 -13.48 -14.96
N GLY A 163 -1.39 -12.63 -14.60
CA GLY A 163 -2.59 -12.46 -15.42
C GLY A 163 -2.34 -11.56 -16.62
N ASP A 164 -3.12 -11.75 -17.65
CA ASP A 164 -2.90 -11.20 -19.00
C ASP A 164 -3.18 -9.70 -19.13
N GLU A 165 -3.67 -9.03 -18.10
CA GLU A 165 -4.04 -7.62 -18.15
C GLU A 165 -3.13 -6.74 -17.30
N ILE A 166 -2.46 -5.79 -17.97
CA ILE A 166 -1.83 -4.64 -17.32
C ILE A 166 -2.79 -3.47 -17.45
N ILE A 167 -3.33 -3.03 -16.32
CA ILE A 167 -4.20 -1.86 -16.25
C ILE A 167 -3.36 -0.67 -15.78
N TYR A 168 -3.32 0.38 -16.58
CA TYR A 168 -2.78 1.67 -16.12
C TYR A 168 -3.93 2.45 -15.50
N TRP A 169 -3.70 3.01 -14.32
CA TRP A 169 -4.69 3.81 -13.61
C TRP A 169 -4.11 5.13 -13.13
N ASP A 170 -4.94 6.14 -13.11
CA ASP A 170 -4.63 7.50 -12.66
C ASP A 170 -5.42 7.86 -11.42
#